data_61e71cda507189bdf1d140b8e9f93baf
#
_entry.id   61e71cda507189bdf1d140b8e9f93baf
#
_cell.length_a   1.000
_cell.length_b   1.000
_cell.length_c   1.000
_cell.angle_alpha   90.00
_cell.angle_beta   90.00
_cell.angle_gamma   90.00
#
_symmetry.space_group_name_H-M   'P 1'
#
loop_
_entity.id
_entity.type
_entity.pdbx_description
1 polymer ?
#
loop_
_entity_poly.entity_id
_entity_poly.type
_entity_poly.pdbx_seq_one_letter_code
_entity_poly.pdbx_strand_id
1 'polypeptide(L)'
;DEGLSKAVKYVFVRLYEDGLIYKDKRLSNWDPKLKTTISDLEVIQKESKGNLWYIDYPIEDSKEVITVATTRPETMLGDTAVAVHPDDERYKHLIGLNAILPILEKKITIIADDYAKPDQGSGAVKITPAHDFNDFEVGKRHNLEIINIFNDDATFNENVPDKYKDLDRLEARGIIIDELEKIGRLNRVEETVHTIPYGD
;
A
#
# COMPACT_ATOMS: atom_id res chain seq x y z
N ASP A 1 -13.59 -5.44 -42.85
CA ASP A 1 -14.45 -4.46 -43.49
C ASP A 1 -13.96 -3.05 -43.21
N GLU A 2 -13.68 -2.30 -44.30
CA GLU A 2 -13.12 -0.94 -44.24
C GLU A 2 -14.10 0.04 -43.59
N GLY A 3 -15.41 -0.09 -43.86
CA GLY A 3 -16.41 0.79 -43.24
C GLY A 3 -16.49 0.59 -41.73
N LEU A 4 -16.47 -0.66 -41.25
CA LEU A 4 -16.46 -0.97 -39.83
C LEU A 4 -15.18 -0.45 -39.15
N SER A 5 -14.01 -0.59 -39.76
CA SER A 5 -12.74 -0.07 -39.22
C SER A 5 -12.77 1.45 -39.09
N LYS A 6 -13.35 2.16 -40.05
CA LYS A 6 -13.53 3.63 -39.97
C LYS A 6 -14.49 4.01 -38.84
N ALA A 7 -15.61 3.28 -38.68
CA ALA A 7 -16.56 3.54 -37.58
C ALA A 7 -15.94 3.32 -36.21
N VAL A 8 -15.18 2.23 -36.01
CA VAL A 8 -14.49 1.94 -34.74
C VAL A 8 -13.48 3.05 -34.40
N LYS A 9 -12.66 3.47 -35.38
CA LYS A 9 -11.69 4.56 -35.18
C LYS A 9 -12.40 5.87 -34.84
N TYR A 10 -13.49 6.21 -35.54
CA TYR A 10 -14.23 7.42 -35.27
C TYR A 10 -14.81 7.45 -33.85
N VAL A 11 -15.45 6.35 -33.42
CA VAL A 11 -16.01 6.23 -32.09
C VAL A 11 -14.91 6.33 -31.02
N PHE A 12 -13.77 5.65 -31.23
CA PHE A 12 -12.64 5.72 -30.28
C PHE A 12 -12.12 7.15 -30.12
N VAL A 13 -11.88 7.86 -31.24
CA VAL A 13 -11.41 9.25 -31.22
C VAL A 13 -12.44 10.14 -30.51
N ARG A 14 -13.73 9.97 -30.80
CA ARG A 14 -14.80 10.74 -30.18
C ARG A 14 -14.86 10.54 -28.67
N LEU A 15 -14.77 9.30 -28.21
CA LEU A 15 -14.74 8.98 -26.78
C LEU A 15 -13.50 9.55 -26.08
N TYR A 16 -12.36 9.62 -26.78
CA TYR A 16 -11.15 10.25 -26.27
C TYR A 16 -11.32 11.77 -26.16
N GLU A 17 -11.88 12.43 -27.20
CA GLU A 17 -12.16 13.87 -27.19
C GLU A 17 -13.18 14.26 -26.10
N ASP A 18 -14.16 13.40 -25.83
CA ASP A 18 -15.16 13.57 -24.77
C ASP A 18 -14.61 13.25 -23.37
N GLY A 19 -13.31 12.86 -23.25
CA GLY A 19 -12.64 12.54 -21.96
C GLY A 19 -13.08 11.21 -21.33
N LEU A 20 -13.80 10.35 -22.05
CA LEU A 20 -14.31 9.06 -21.58
C LEU A 20 -13.26 7.94 -21.72
N ILE A 21 -12.26 8.13 -22.56
CA ILE A 21 -11.10 7.25 -22.73
C ILE A 21 -9.84 8.05 -22.38
N TYR A 22 -9.01 7.49 -21.51
CA TYR A 22 -7.73 8.08 -21.12
C TYR A 22 -6.70 6.98 -20.87
N LYS A 23 -5.42 7.34 -20.89
CA LYS A 23 -4.31 6.45 -20.56
C LYS A 23 -3.85 6.72 -19.14
N ASP A 24 -3.87 5.69 -18.29
CA ASP A 24 -3.45 5.79 -16.90
C ASP A 24 -2.80 4.48 -16.43
N LYS A 25 -2.16 4.52 -15.25
CA LYS A 25 -1.66 3.33 -14.55
C LYS A 25 -2.77 2.72 -13.71
N ARG A 26 -2.81 1.39 -13.66
CA ARG A 26 -3.70 0.62 -12.80
C ARG A 26 -2.90 -0.48 -12.11
N LEU A 27 -3.23 -0.76 -10.84
CA LEU A 27 -2.73 -1.96 -10.19
C LEU A 27 -3.30 -3.21 -10.86
N SER A 28 -2.48 -4.24 -10.96
CA SER A 28 -2.85 -5.57 -11.42
C SER A 28 -2.20 -6.62 -10.54
N ASN A 29 -2.79 -7.81 -10.48
CA ASN A 29 -2.11 -8.95 -9.89
C ASN A 29 -0.87 -9.29 -10.73
N TRP A 30 0.23 -9.58 -10.07
CA TRP A 30 1.53 -9.82 -10.70
C TRP A 30 2.16 -11.11 -10.19
N ASP A 31 2.60 -11.97 -11.11
CA ASP A 31 3.41 -13.14 -10.80
C ASP A 31 4.90 -12.81 -10.93
N PRO A 32 5.63 -12.76 -9.80
CA PRO A 32 7.06 -12.41 -9.84
C PRO A 32 7.95 -13.52 -10.42
N LYS A 33 7.45 -14.77 -10.47
CA LYS A 33 8.18 -15.90 -11.06
C LYS A 33 8.08 -15.92 -12.58
N LEU A 34 6.86 -15.71 -13.10
CA LEU A 34 6.60 -15.63 -14.54
C LEU A 34 6.85 -14.23 -15.10
N LYS A 35 6.98 -13.21 -14.23
CA LYS A 35 7.15 -11.79 -14.58
C LYS A 35 6.06 -11.31 -15.53
N THR A 36 4.81 -11.59 -15.16
CA THR A 36 3.62 -11.23 -15.94
C THR A 36 2.44 -10.84 -15.07
N THR A 37 1.51 -10.11 -15.65
CA THR A 37 0.22 -9.84 -15.02
C THR A 37 -0.65 -11.09 -15.03
N ILE A 38 -1.44 -11.26 -13.96
CA ILE A 38 -2.43 -12.32 -13.81
C ILE A 38 -3.81 -11.68 -13.83
N SER A 39 -4.73 -12.28 -14.59
CA SER A 39 -6.13 -11.89 -14.60
C SER A 39 -6.77 -12.13 -13.22
N ASP A 40 -7.69 -11.27 -12.80
CA ASP A 40 -8.41 -11.43 -11.54
C ASP A 40 -9.18 -12.77 -11.48
N LEU A 41 -9.54 -13.34 -12.63
CA LEU A 41 -10.21 -14.65 -12.75
C LEU A 41 -9.27 -15.84 -12.47
N GLU A 42 -7.96 -15.62 -12.58
CA GLU A 42 -6.92 -16.64 -12.34
C GLU A 42 -6.37 -16.58 -10.92
N VAL A 43 -6.86 -15.63 -10.10
CA VAL A 43 -6.44 -15.47 -8.71
C VAL A 43 -7.30 -16.30 -7.77
N ILE A 44 -6.68 -17.25 -7.09
CA ILE A 44 -7.32 -18.08 -6.07
C ILE A 44 -7.03 -17.49 -4.69
N GLN A 45 -8.08 -17.19 -3.94
CA GLN A 45 -7.97 -16.71 -2.57
C GLN A 45 -7.80 -17.88 -1.60
N LYS A 46 -6.69 -17.91 -0.84
CA LYS A 46 -6.43 -18.96 0.17
C LYS A 46 -6.24 -18.34 1.55
N GLU A 47 -6.92 -18.91 2.54
CA GLU A 47 -6.66 -18.56 3.93
C GLU A 47 -5.28 -19.08 4.36
N SER A 48 -4.53 -18.22 5.00
CA SER A 48 -3.19 -18.54 5.51
C SER A 48 -3.04 -17.99 6.93
N LYS A 49 -2.41 -18.77 7.78
CA LYS A 49 -1.96 -18.27 9.08
C LYS A 49 -0.80 -17.31 8.90
N GLY A 50 -0.83 -16.23 9.61
CA GLY A 50 0.19 -15.21 9.57
C GLY A 50 0.13 -14.33 10.81
N ASN A 51 0.76 -13.19 10.74
CA ASN A 51 0.81 -12.24 11.84
C ASN A 51 0.24 -10.88 11.41
N LEU A 52 -0.28 -10.17 12.38
CA LEU A 52 -0.62 -8.76 12.31
C LEU A 52 0.39 -8.00 13.17
N TRP A 53 1.21 -7.17 12.54
CA TRP A 53 2.22 -6.36 13.21
C TRP A 53 1.68 -4.98 13.50
N TYR A 54 1.80 -4.53 14.74
CA TYR A 54 1.44 -3.18 15.17
C TYR A 54 2.70 -2.35 15.26
N ILE A 55 2.76 -1.27 14.48
CA ILE A 55 3.96 -0.44 14.32
C ILE A 55 3.62 0.98 14.71
N ASP A 56 4.45 1.58 15.57
CA ASP A 56 4.29 2.94 16.06
C ASP A 56 5.00 3.95 15.16
N TYR A 57 4.22 4.84 14.57
CA TYR A 57 4.71 5.98 13.79
C TYR A 57 4.67 7.23 14.65
N PRO A 58 5.82 7.84 15.01
CA PRO A 58 5.84 9.08 15.76
C PRO A 58 5.13 10.21 15.03
N ILE A 59 4.48 11.07 15.78
CA ILE A 59 3.91 12.31 15.23
C ILE A 59 5.00 13.40 15.24
N GLU A 60 5.14 14.12 14.13
CA GLU A 60 6.08 15.22 14.00
C GLU A 60 5.86 16.28 15.11
N ASP A 61 6.95 16.74 15.71
CA ASP A 61 6.96 17.77 16.78
C ASP A 61 6.07 17.45 18.00
N SER A 62 5.74 16.16 18.21
CA SER A 62 4.94 15.68 19.32
C SER A 62 5.61 14.49 20.03
N LYS A 63 5.11 14.17 21.23
CA LYS A 63 5.45 12.91 21.93
C LYS A 63 4.47 11.78 21.62
N GLU A 64 3.44 12.08 20.85
CA GLU A 64 2.42 11.11 20.47
C GLU A 64 2.93 10.17 19.38
N VAL A 65 2.28 9.01 19.30
CA VAL A 65 2.50 8.04 18.24
C VAL A 65 1.14 7.63 17.68
N ILE A 66 1.10 7.30 16.39
CA ILE A 66 -0.03 6.63 15.77
C ILE A 66 0.38 5.20 15.45
N THR A 67 -0.36 4.22 15.98
CA THR A 67 -0.06 2.80 15.75
C THR A 67 -0.84 2.31 14.55
N VAL A 68 -0.15 1.76 13.55
CA VAL A 68 -0.77 1.09 12.39
C VAL A 68 -0.67 -0.42 12.53
N ALA A 69 -1.65 -1.15 12.00
CA ALA A 69 -1.67 -2.60 11.99
C ALA A 69 -1.55 -3.12 10.55
N THR A 70 -0.62 -4.03 10.29
CA THR A 70 -0.38 -4.56 8.94
C THR A 70 0.00 -6.05 8.94
N THR A 71 -0.41 -6.78 7.91
CA THR A 71 0.07 -8.14 7.62
C THR A 71 1.30 -8.14 6.70
N ARG A 72 1.70 -6.97 6.20
CA ARG A 72 2.79 -6.80 5.22
C ARG A 72 3.74 -5.67 5.65
N PRO A 73 4.50 -5.85 6.74
CA PRO A 73 5.38 -4.80 7.26
C PRO A 73 6.46 -4.38 6.26
N GLU A 74 6.88 -5.24 5.34
CA GLU A 74 7.87 -4.92 4.31
C GLU A 74 7.41 -3.81 3.37
N THR A 75 6.09 -3.66 3.14
CA THR A 75 5.59 -2.62 2.23
C THR A 75 5.59 -1.22 2.85
N MET A 76 5.85 -1.10 4.17
CA MET A 76 5.90 0.20 4.82
C MET A 76 6.92 1.16 4.21
N LEU A 77 7.98 0.63 3.59
CA LEU A 77 9.00 1.46 2.92
C LEU A 77 8.43 2.26 1.73
N GLY A 78 7.24 1.90 1.24
CA GLY A 78 6.50 2.63 0.20
C GLY A 78 5.30 3.42 0.71
N ASP A 79 5.15 3.59 2.03
CA ASP A 79 4.02 4.33 2.60
C ASP A 79 4.07 5.81 2.25
N THR A 80 2.92 6.38 1.93
CA THR A 80 2.76 7.79 1.56
C THR A 80 1.78 8.55 2.44
N ALA A 81 0.97 7.84 3.22
CA ALA A 81 0.08 8.42 4.22
C ALA A 81 -0.29 7.40 5.32
N VAL A 82 -0.90 7.89 6.38
CA VAL A 82 -1.68 7.09 7.33
C VAL A 82 -3.13 7.58 7.26
N ALA A 83 -4.08 6.67 7.03
CA ALA A 83 -5.50 6.98 7.03
C ALA A 83 -6.14 6.67 8.38
N VAL A 84 -7.03 7.55 8.83
CA VAL A 84 -7.89 7.39 10.01
C VAL A 84 -9.32 7.76 9.63
N HIS A 85 -10.29 7.16 10.32
CA HIS A 85 -11.69 7.53 10.11
C HIS A 85 -11.95 8.96 10.58
N PRO A 86 -12.69 9.80 9.82
CA PRO A 86 -12.93 11.20 10.18
C PRO A 86 -13.64 11.38 11.51
N ASP A 87 -14.44 10.40 11.94
CA ASP A 87 -15.19 10.42 13.18
C ASP A 87 -14.52 9.65 14.34
N ASP A 88 -13.29 9.14 14.13
CA ASP A 88 -12.54 8.47 15.20
C ASP A 88 -11.93 9.49 16.17
N GLU A 89 -12.56 9.70 17.31
CA GLU A 89 -12.14 10.66 18.33
C GLU A 89 -10.72 10.40 18.86
N ARG A 90 -10.18 9.19 18.71
CA ARG A 90 -8.81 8.86 19.11
C ARG A 90 -7.77 9.57 18.24
N TYR A 91 -8.08 9.76 16.96
CA TYR A 91 -7.12 10.23 15.95
C TYR A 91 -7.53 11.52 15.25
N LYS A 92 -8.75 12.01 15.46
CA LYS A 92 -9.31 13.19 14.83
C LYS A 92 -8.42 14.42 14.95
N HIS A 93 -7.75 14.59 16.10
CA HIS A 93 -6.83 15.71 16.34
C HIS A 93 -5.51 15.60 15.59
N LEU A 94 -5.19 14.41 15.04
CA LEU A 94 -3.98 14.17 14.26
C LEU A 94 -4.17 14.38 12.76
N ILE A 95 -5.41 14.51 12.27
CA ILE A 95 -5.72 14.70 10.85
C ILE A 95 -5.04 15.97 10.33
N GLY A 96 -4.29 15.84 9.24
CA GLY A 96 -3.53 16.92 8.63
C GLY A 96 -2.13 17.13 9.22
N LEU A 97 -1.78 16.45 10.33
CA LEU A 97 -0.41 16.42 10.84
C LEU A 97 0.43 15.39 10.08
N ASN A 98 1.74 15.42 10.32
CA ASN A 98 2.66 14.44 9.76
C ASN A 98 3.02 13.36 10.79
N ALA A 99 2.97 12.10 10.34
CA ALA A 99 3.63 10.98 11.00
C ALA A 99 5.02 10.80 10.41
N ILE A 100 5.95 10.30 11.21
CA ILE A 100 7.31 9.95 10.79
C ILE A 100 7.35 8.46 10.50
N LEU A 101 7.55 8.12 9.24
CA LEU A 101 7.69 6.74 8.79
C LEU A 101 8.96 6.13 9.41
N PRO A 102 8.85 5.09 10.25
CA PRO A 102 10.02 4.47 10.87
C PRO A 102 11.04 3.99 9.82
N ILE A 103 12.31 3.85 10.23
CA ILE A 103 13.44 3.43 9.38
C ILE A 103 13.82 4.48 8.32
N LEU A 104 12.86 5.05 7.59
CA LEU A 104 13.11 6.06 6.55
C LEU A 104 13.17 7.47 7.09
N GLU A 105 12.64 7.71 8.29
CA GLU A 105 12.48 9.05 8.90
C GLU A 105 11.79 10.07 7.98
N LYS A 106 11.01 9.56 7.02
CA LYS A 106 10.24 10.36 6.04
C LYS A 106 8.93 10.83 6.67
N LYS A 107 8.56 12.08 6.43
CA LYS A 107 7.26 12.62 6.81
C LYS A 107 6.18 12.13 5.83
N ILE A 108 5.08 11.61 6.38
CA ILE A 108 3.88 11.21 5.64
C ILE A 108 2.66 11.82 6.32
N THR A 109 1.70 12.27 5.55
CA THR A 109 0.51 12.97 6.10
C THR A 109 -0.51 12.00 6.67
N ILE A 110 -1.14 12.39 7.79
CA ILE A 110 -2.30 11.69 8.35
C ILE A 110 -3.56 12.25 7.66
N ILE A 111 -4.30 11.39 6.97
CA ILE A 111 -5.47 11.74 6.19
C ILE A 111 -6.75 11.19 6.81
N ALA A 112 -7.87 11.87 6.57
CA ALA A 112 -9.19 11.37 6.93
C ALA A 112 -9.79 10.59 5.75
N ASP A 113 -10.10 9.31 5.94
CA ASP A 113 -10.74 8.48 4.91
C ASP A 113 -11.61 7.39 5.55
N ASP A 114 -12.83 7.21 5.05
CA ASP A 114 -13.79 6.19 5.51
C ASP A 114 -13.31 4.74 5.27
N TYR A 115 -12.23 4.57 4.54
CA TYR A 115 -11.55 3.28 4.39
C TYR A 115 -11.01 2.75 5.71
N ALA A 116 -10.47 3.61 6.55
CA ALA A 116 -10.03 3.25 7.89
C ALA A 116 -11.25 2.98 8.80
N LYS A 117 -11.32 1.78 9.37
CA LYS A 117 -12.42 1.39 10.27
C LYS A 117 -11.95 1.42 11.72
N PRO A 118 -12.62 2.18 12.61
CA PRO A 118 -12.20 2.33 14.01
C PRO A 118 -12.12 1.03 14.80
N ASP A 119 -12.89 0.02 14.41
CA ASP A 119 -13.00 -1.30 15.04
C ASP A 119 -12.09 -2.37 14.42
N GLN A 120 -11.28 -2.02 13.41
CA GLN A 120 -10.34 -2.94 12.76
C GLN A 120 -8.90 -2.60 13.09
N GLY A 121 -8.10 -3.59 13.50
CA GLY A 121 -6.70 -3.40 13.86
C GLY A 121 -6.51 -2.35 14.94
N SER A 122 -5.78 -1.29 14.62
CA SER A 122 -5.60 -0.12 15.48
C SER A 122 -6.61 1.01 15.21
N GLY A 123 -7.38 0.92 14.14
CA GLY A 123 -8.21 2.00 13.60
C GLY A 123 -7.45 2.96 12.68
N ALA A 124 -6.11 2.87 12.64
CA ALA A 124 -5.27 3.60 11.71
C ALA A 124 -4.66 2.64 10.68
N VAL A 125 -4.67 3.03 9.42
CA VAL A 125 -4.21 2.21 8.29
C VAL A 125 -3.09 2.92 7.58
N LYS A 126 -1.94 2.24 7.41
CA LYS A 126 -0.87 2.72 6.54
C LYS A 126 -1.35 2.66 5.08
N ILE A 127 -1.00 3.63 4.26
CA ILE A 127 -1.41 3.71 2.86
C ILE A 127 -0.19 3.57 1.96
N THR A 128 -0.17 2.46 1.22
CA THR A 128 0.89 2.09 0.26
C THR A 128 0.29 1.92 -1.14
N PRO A 129 0.03 3.00 -1.88
CA PRO A 129 -0.78 2.96 -3.11
C PRO A 129 -0.22 2.07 -4.22
N ALA A 130 1.09 1.81 -4.23
CA ALA A 130 1.71 0.95 -5.24
C ALA A 130 1.53 -0.57 -4.97
N HIS A 131 1.10 -0.99 -3.77
CA HIS A 131 1.18 -2.38 -3.32
C HIS A 131 -0.09 -2.94 -2.71
N ASP A 132 -1.18 -2.18 -2.71
CA ASP A 132 -2.51 -2.61 -2.27
C ASP A 132 -3.60 -1.93 -3.10
N PHE A 133 -4.61 -2.70 -3.54
CA PHE A 133 -5.69 -2.19 -4.39
C PHE A 133 -6.54 -1.13 -3.69
N ASN A 134 -6.85 -1.32 -2.42
CA ASN A 134 -7.64 -0.38 -1.66
C ASN A 134 -6.83 0.89 -1.37
N ASP A 135 -5.56 0.74 -1.01
CA ASP A 135 -4.64 1.87 -0.79
C ASP A 135 -4.43 2.68 -2.07
N PHE A 136 -4.44 2.01 -3.25
CA PHE A 136 -4.39 2.70 -4.54
C PHE A 136 -5.59 3.63 -4.75
N GLU A 137 -6.81 3.17 -4.41
CA GLU A 137 -8.02 4.00 -4.53
C GLU A 137 -8.02 5.16 -3.50
N VAL A 138 -7.53 4.91 -2.27
CA VAL A 138 -7.28 5.98 -1.28
C VAL A 138 -6.26 6.97 -1.83
N GLY A 139 -5.15 6.47 -2.39
CA GLY A 139 -4.10 7.28 -3.00
C GLY A 139 -4.62 8.20 -4.09
N LYS A 140 -5.51 7.70 -4.97
CA LYS A 140 -6.17 8.51 -6.00
C LYS A 140 -7.04 9.61 -5.42
N ARG A 141 -7.89 9.29 -4.42
CA ARG A 141 -8.79 10.28 -3.79
C ARG A 141 -8.04 11.42 -3.12
N HIS A 142 -6.88 11.11 -2.54
CA HIS A 142 -6.05 12.06 -1.79
C HIS A 142 -4.85 12.58 -2.57
N ASN A 143 -4.73 12.23 -3.87
CA ASN A 143 -3.61 12.61 -4.74
C ASN A 143 -2.23 12.28 -4.11
N LEU A 144 -2.11 11.08 -3.52
CA LEU A 144 -0.88 10.61 -2.90
C LEU A 144 0.13 10.12 -3.94
N GLU A 145 1.40 10.19 -3.60
CA GLU A 145 2.47 9.62 -4.40
C GLU A 145 2.34 8.08 -4.48
N ILE A 146 2.62 7.50 -5.64
CA ILE A 146 2.63 6.05 -5.87
C ILE A 146 4.08 5.59 -5.97
N ILE A 147 4.62 5.06 -4.87
CA ILE A 147 6.01 4.62 -4.77
C ILE A 147 6.07 3.10 -4.91
N ASN A 148 6.47 2.61 -6.09
CA ASN A 148 6.76 1.19 -6.27
C ASN A 148 8.14 0.87 -5.69
N ILE A 149 8.19 -0.06 -4.74
CA ILE A 149 9.43 -0.48 -4.06
C ILE A 149 9.93 -1.86 -4.49
N PHE A 150 9.28 -2.51 -5.46
CA PHE A 150 9.67 -3.84 -5.94
C PHE A 150 10.09 -3.84 -7.40
N ASN A 151 11.03 -4.71 -7.71
CA ASN A 151 11.35 -5.17 -9.05
C ASN A 151 10.31 -6.19 -9.54
N ASP A 152 10.38 -6.56 -10.82
CA ASP A 152 9.47 -7.54 -11.44
C ASP A 152 9.53 -8.94 -10.80
N ASP A 153 10.63 -9.28 -10.13
CA ASP A 153 10.82 -10.55 -9.40
C ASP A 153 10.50 -10.46 -7.90
N ALA A 154 9.87 -9.36 -7.48
CA ALA A 154 9.51 -9.05 -6.11
C ALA A 154 10.71 -8.91 -5.13
N THR A 155 11.92 -8.68 -5.65
CA THR A 155 13.02 -8.13 -4.86
C THR A 155 12.82 -6.62 -4.69
N PHE A 156 13.45 -6.01 -3.70
CA PHE A 156 13.39 -4.57 -3.51
C PHE A 156 14.20 -3.84 -4.59
N ASN A 157 13.66 -2.71 -5.07
CA ASN A 157 14.29 -1.87 -6.08
C ASN A 157 15.09 -0.70 -5.46
N GLU A 158 15.49 0.28 -6.29
CA GLU A 158 16.26 1.46 -5.90
C GLU A 158 15.50 2.48 -5.02
N ASN A 159 14.18 2.34 -4.85
CA ASN A 159 13.36 3.26 -4.06
C ASN A 159 13.38 2.97 -2.56
N VAL A 160 14.17 1.99 -2.13
CA VAL A 160 14.39 1.66 -0.72
C VAL A 160 15.86 1.92 -0.33
N PRO A 161 16.18 2.01 0.98
CA PRO A 161 17.57 2.11 1.43
C PRO A 161 18.46 0.96 0.91
N ASP A 162 19.71 1.26 0.57
CA ASP A 162 20.65 0.31 -0.04
C ASP A 162 20.76 -1.02 0.71
N LYS A 163 20.61 -1.01 2.04
CA LYS A 163 20.65 -2.22 2.88
C LYS A 163 19.53 -3.23 2.61
N TYR A 164 18.45 -2.82 1.96
CA TYR A 164 17.33 -3.70 1.58
C TYR A 164 17.30 -4.00 0.08
N LYS A 165 17.99 -3.19 -0.72
CA LYS A 165 18.01 -3.31 -2.17
C LYS A 165 18.41 -4.73 -2.59
N ASP A 166 17.74 -5.24 -3.62
CA ASP A 166 17.92 -6.57 -4.22
C ASP A 166 17.59 -7.75 -3.28
N LEU A 167 17.14 -7.51 -2.03
CA LEU A 167 16.66 -8.58 -1.15
C LEU A 167 15.26 -9.05 -1.58
N ASP A 168 15.00 -10.36 -1.41
CA ASP A 168 13.65 -10.90 -1.51
C ASP A 168 12.73 -10.26 -0.46
N ARG A 169 11.48 -9.97 -0.84
CA ARG A 169 10.52 -9.29 0.04
C ARG A 169 10.28 -9.99 1.37
N LEU A 170 10.32 -11.34 1.43
CA LEU A 170 10.07 -12.10 2.65
C LEU A 170 11.33 -12.15 3.54
N GLU A 171 12.52 -12.18 2.93
CA GLU A 171 13.78 -12.03 3.65
C GLU A 171 13.86 -10.63 4.28
N ALA A 172 13.63 -9.59 3.48
CA ALA A 172 13.63 -8.21 3.95
C ALA A 172 12.57 -7.96 5.02
N ARG A 173 11.40 -8.62 4.97
CA ARG A 173 10.38 -8.54 6.02
C ARG A 173 10.96 -8.89 7.40
N GLY A 174 11.72 -9.98 7.51
CA GLY A 174 12.36 -10.36 8.75
C GLY A 174 13.32 -9.28 9.26
N ILE A 175 14.18 -8.77 8.38
CA ILE A 175 15.15 -7.71 8.71
C ILE A 175 14.45 -6.42 9.16
N ILE A 176 13.37 -6.02 8.49
CA ILE A 176 12.57 -4.83 8.83
C ILE A 176 11.92 -4.99 10.21
N ILE A 177 11.36 -6.17 10.51
CA ILE A 177 10.75 -6.44 11.82
C ILE A 177 11.81 -6.35 12.92
N ASP A 178 12.97 -6.98 12.75
CA ASP A 178 14.08 -6.93 13.70
C ASP A 178 14.58 -5.49 13.93
N GLU A 179 14.60 -4.68 12.87
CA GLU A 179 14.99 -3.28 12.99
C GLU A 179 13.95 -2.45 13.72
N LEU A 180 12.66 -2.64 13.42
CA LEU A 180 11.56 -1.98 14.12
C LEU A 180 11.58 -2.31 15.62
N GLU A 181 11.88 -3.56 15.98
CA GLU A 181 12.03 -3.97 17.37
C GLU A 181 13.23 -3.26 18.04
N LYS A 182 14.41 -3.25 17.39
CA LYS A 182 15.62 -2.60 17.89
C LYS A 182 15.46 -1.10 18.14
N ILE A 183 14.71 -0.40 17.27
CA ILE A 183 14.45 1.04 17.42
C ILE A 183 13.20 1.33 18.28
N GLY A 184 12.58 0.30 18.88
CA GLY A 184 11.41 0.41 19.76
C GLY A 184 10.15 0.93 19.05
N ARG A 185 9.95 0.54 17.78
CA ARG A 185 8.77 0.91 16.97
C ARG A 185 7.84 -0.27 16.70
N LEU A 186 8.25 -1.49 17.00
CA LEU A 186 7.36 -2.64 17.01
C LEU A 186 6.58 -2.67 18.34
N ASN A 187 5.30 -2.33 18.29
CA ASN A 187 4.43 -2.25 19.47
C ASN A 187 4.06 -3.65 19.99
N ARG A 188 3.48 -4.47 19.11
CA ARG A 188 3.11 -5.86 19.38
C ARG A 188 2.90 -6.65 18.08
N VAL A 189 2.81 -7.98 18.23
CA VAL A 189 2.49 -8.91 17.15
C VAL A 189 1.35 -9.80 17.60
N GLU A 190 0.36 -10.01 16.76
CA GLU A 190 -0.79 -10.88 17.00
C GLU A 190 -0.86 -11.94 15.89
N GLU A 191 -1.13 -13.19 16.25
CA GLU A 191 -1.43 -14.21 15.24
C GLU A 191 -2.79 -13.91 14.60
N THR A 192 -2.86 -14.07 13.28
CA THR A 192 -4.09 -13.84 12.51
C THR A 192 -4.22 -14.83 11.36
N VAL A 193 -5.43 -14.99 10.88
CA VAL A 193 -5.70 -15.68 9.60
C VAL A 193 -6.10 -14.62 8.60
N HIS A 194 -5.42 -14.55 7.48
CA HIS A 194 -5.73 -13.63 6.41
C HIS A 194 -5.73 -14.33 5.05
N THR A 195 -6.43 -13.75 4.12
CA THR A 195 -6.54 -14.29 2.77
C THR A 195 -5.39 -13.78 1.90
N ILE A 196 -4.69 -14.69 1.26
CA ILE A 196 -3.59 -14.38 0.34
C ILE A 196 -4.02 -14.75 -1.08
N PRO A 197 -3.82 -13.85 -2.06
CA PRO A 197 -4.03 -14.17 -3.46
C PRO A 197 -2.88 -15.04 -3.99
N TYR A 198 -3.24 -16.13 -4.64
CA TYR A 198 -2.32 -17.01 -5.37
C TYR A 198 -2.71 -17.02 -6.85
N GLY A 199 -1.71 -16.99 -7.74
CA GLY A 199 -1.90 -17.34 -9.15
C GLY A 199 -2.07 -18.85 -9.31
N ASP A 200 -2.90 -19.27 -10.26
CA ASP A 200 -3.11 -20.70 -10.59
C ASP A 200 -1.92 -21.25 -11.38
#